data_d93e57c74063c89c5d2c3cb4ff540cae
#
_entry.id   d93e57c74063c89c5d2c3cb4ff540cae
#
_cell.length_a   1.000
_cell.length_b   1.000
_cell.length_c   1.000
_cell.angle_alpha   90.00
_cell.angle_beta   90.00
_cell.angle_gamma   90.00
#
_symmetry.space_group_name_H-M   'P 1'
#
loop_
_entity.id
_entity.type
_entity.pdbx_description
1 polymer ?
#
loop_
_entity_poly.entity_id
_entity_poly.type
_entity_poly.pdbx_seq_one_letter_code
_entity_poly.pdbx_strand_id
1 'polypeptide(L)'
;LNIAKKRMLHCFTCGNVAPESDFRRDFSLVCPRCDTKLRHIGSDYDHPLESYQCEDCGSSFVEADVKVSCLNCGAQSLPGELTINNFYGYRLGERGEEAVRTGIISEDFTLFGGTNVVSIQTFCSVVKWLSSFRGRYPDAGFSLLRVKLIGLSEAEDVIGAAELRKLIAELDTRIRASVRETDITTLDEDGTFWLILPRTSLDGGTALAKRLEEMSSLFGEQAAGKLGLSAKCFMVSDAVAKVPPQELLKKLAKED
;
A
#
# COMPACT_ATOMS: atom_id res chain seq x y z
N LEU A 1 24.09 -4.69 -20.02
CA LEU A 1 25.12 -5.61 -19.55
C LEU A 1 24.58 -7.02 -19.71
N ASN A 2 25.14 -7.78 -20.67
CA ASN A 2 24.80 -9.19 -20.92
C ASN A 2 25.62 -10.07 -19.98
N ILE A 3 25.28 -10.06 -18.69
CA ILE A 3 25.96 -10.86 -17.66
C ILE A 3 24.93 -11.79 -17.03
N ALA A 4 25.11 -13.08 -17.18
CA ALA A 4 24.30 -14.11 -16.53
C ALA A 4 24.93 -14.51 -15.19
N LYS A 5 24.14 -14.50 -14.14
CA LYS A 5 24.52 -15.00 -12.82
C LYS A 5 24.31 -16.51 -12.79
N LYS A 6 25.36 -17.26 -12.50
CA LYS A 6 25.32 -18.73 -12.38
C LYS A 6 25.57 -19.15 -10.95
N ARG A 7 24.70 -20.00 -10.42
CA ARG A 7 24.93 -20.66 -9.13
C ARG A 7 25.93 -21.79 -9.33
N MET A 8 26.97 -21.77 -8.53
CA MET A 8 27.94 -22.88 -8.47
C MET A 8 27.49 -23.89 -7.44
N LEU A 9 27.73 -25.17 -7.71
CA LEU A 9 27.42 -26.28 -6.84
C LEU A 9 28.72 -27.04 -6.54
N HIS A 10 28.97 -27.34 -5.28
CA HIS A 10 30.13 -28.08 -4.83
C HIS A 10 29.70 -29.45 -4.31
N CYS A 11 30.18 -30.50 -4.91
CA CYS A 11 29.94 -31.88 -4.48
C CYS A 11 30.91 -32.29 -3.38
N PHE A 12 30.42 -32.61 -2.19
CA PHE A 12 31.28 -33.02 -1.08
C PHE A 12 31.95 -34.36 -1.27
N THR A 13 31.39 -35.25 -2.12
CA THR A 13 31.95 -36.56 -2.37
C THR A 13 33.29 -36.53 -3.11
N CYS A 14 33.44 -35.61 -4.09
CA CYS A 14 34.64 -35.57 -4.96
C CYS A 14 35.28 -34.18 -5.07
N GLY A 15 34.74 -33.18 -4.39
CA GLY A 15 35.21 -31.80 -4.40
C GLY A 15 34.97 -31.06 -5.74
N ASN A 16 34.14 -31.59 -6.63
CA ASN A 16 33.86 -30.95 -7.91
C ASN A 16 33.01 -29.71 -7.73
N VAL A 17 33.46 -28.59 -8.29
CA VAL A 17 32.71 -27.31 -8.30
C VAL A 17 32.40 -26.94 -9.74
N ALA A 18 31.14 -26.80 -10.09
CA ALA A 18 30.70 -26.44 -11.43
C ALA A 18 29.33 -25.72 -11.37
N PRO A 19 28.87 -25.10 -12.45
CA PRO A 19 27.52 -24.53 -12.50
C PRO A 19 26.43 -25.55 -12.18
N GLU A 20 25.39 -25.15 -11.47
CA GLU A 20 24.24 -26.01 -11.11
C GLU A 20 23.61 -26.67 -12.34
N SER A 21 23.64 -26.00 -13.51
CA SER A 21 23.16 -26.54 -14.78
C SER A 21 23.83 -27.87 -15.16
N ASP A 22 25.10 -28.02 -14.84
CA ASP A 22 25.89 -29.19 -15.21
C ASP A 22 25.61 -30.40 -14.31
N PHE A 23 25.06 -30.13 -13.10
CA PHE A 23 24.62 -31.17 -12.18
C PHE A 23 23.17 -31.61 -12.45
N ARG A 24 22.38 -30.87 -13.22
CA ARG A 24 21.01 -31.24 -13.53
C ARG A 24 20.94 -32.34 -14.58
N ARG A 25 20.41 -33.48 -14.16
CA ARG A 25 20.01 -34.58 -15.06
C ARG A 25 18.54 -34.90 -14.79
N ASP A 26 17.69 -34.62 -15.75
CA ASP A 26 16.24 -34.75 -15.64
C ASP A 26 15.69 -34.01 -14.42
N PHE A 27 15.13 -34.71 -13.44
CA PHE A 27 14.55 -34.16 -12.21
C PHE A 27 15.46 -34.31 -10.99
N SER A 28 16.74 -34.63 -11.16
CA SER A 28 17.67 -34.86 -10.06
C SER A 28 19.01 -34.14 -10.26
N LEU A 29 19.68 -33.83 -9.13
CA LEU A 29 21.05 -33.33 -9.16
C LEU A 29 22.00 -34.52 -9.07
N VAL A 30 22.89 -34.61 -10.04
CA VAL A 30 23.90 -35.68 -10.13
C VAL A 30 25.25 -35.05 -10.45
N CYS A 31 26.27 -35.37 -9.67
CA CYS A 31 27.60 -34.83 -9.91
C CYS A 31 28.16 -35.31 -11.27
N PRO A 32 28.57 -34.41 -12.18
CA PRO A 32 29.06 -34.81 -13.49
C PRO A 32 30.42 -35.53 -13.46
N ARG A 33 31.14 -35.46 -12.30
CA ARG A 33 32.45 -36.06 -12.14
C ARG A 33 32.43 -37.44 -11.47
N CYS A 34 31.56 -37.63 -10.45
CA CYS A 34 31.54 -38.89 -9.67
C CYS A 34 30.19 -39.61 -9.71
N ASP A 35 29.24 -39.10 -10.49
CA ASP A 35 27.87 -39.62 -10.65
C ASP A 35 27.07 -39.81 -9.36
N THR A 36 27.53 -39.20 -8.24
CA THR A 36 26.81 -39.21 -6.97
C THR A 36 25.53 -38.40 -7.09
N LYS A 37 24.39 -38.97 -6.67
CA LYS A 37 23.12 -38.23 -6.55
C LYS A 37 23.16 -37.33 -5.32
N LEU A 38 22.88 -36.04 -5.55
CA LEU A 38 22.90 -35.00 -4.53
C LEU A 38 21.46 -34.72 -4.10
N ARG A 39 21.13 -34.96 -2.82
CA ARG A 39 19.76 -34.84 -2.31
C ARG A 39 19.61 -33.75 -1.25
N HIS A 40 20.63 -33.56 -0.42
CA HIS A 40 20.55 -32.69 0.73
C HIS A 40 21.67 -31.64 0.70
N ILE A 41 21.24 -30.37 0.74
CA ILE A 41 22.16 -29.25 0.90
C ILE A 41 22.79 -29.29 2.29
N GLY A 42 24.09 -29.04 2.38
CA GLY A 42 24.84 -29.08 3.63
C GLY A 42 25.41 -30.47 3.98
N SER A 43 24.93 -31.58 3.37
CA SER A 43 25.49 -32.94 3.55
C SER A 43 26.06 -33.53 2.27
N ASP A 44 25.40 -33.36 1.15
CA ASP A 44 25.84 -33.91 -0.14
C ASP A 44 26.51 -32.84 -0.99
N TYR A 45 26.06 -31.59 -0.85
CA TYR A 45 26.54 -30.44 -1.60
C TYR A 45 26.27 -29.13 -0.87
N ASP A 46 26.96 -28.06 -1.31
CA ASP A 46 26.65 -26.67 -0.96
C ASP A 46 26.74 -25.75 -2.18
N HIS A 47 26.44 -24.46 -1.98
CA HIS A 47 26.61 -23.41 -2.95
C HIS A 47 27.71 -22.44 -2.48
N PRO A 48 29.00 -22.78 -2.70
CA PRO A 48 30.12 -22.06 -2.10
C PRO A 48 30.27 -20.64 -2.64
N LEU A 49 29.90 -20.43 -3.92
CA LEU A 49 30.11 -19.18 -4.62
C LEU A 49 29.04 -18.97 -5.71
N GLU A 50 28.81 -17.72 -6.04
CA GLU A 50 28.10 -17.33 -7.26
C GLU A 50 29.13 -16.92 -8.31
N SER A 51 28.97 -17.35 -9.55
CA SER A 51 29.79 -16.90 -10.67
C SER A 51 28.96 -16.11 -11.68
N TYR A 52 29.62 -15.23 -12.35
CA TYR A 52 29.07 -14.43 -13.44
C TYR A 52 29.68 -14.87 -14.73
N GLN A 53 28.91 -14.90 -15.81
CA GLN A 53 29.40 -15.19 -17.16
C GLN A 53 28.96 -14.05 -18.07
N CYS A 54 29.94 -13.53 -18.83
CA CYS A 54 29.63 -12.62 -19.92
C CYS A 54 29.00 -13.40 -21.06
N GLU A 55 27.79 -13.03 -21.47
CA GLU A 55 27.07 -13.71 -22.56
C GLU A 55 27.69 -13.42 -23.94
N ASP A 56 28.43 -12.31 -24.06
CA ASP A 56 29.03 -11.91 -25.33
C ASP A 56 30.35 -12.67 -25.63
N CYS A 57 31.20 -12.88 -24.60
CA CYS A 57 32.51 -13.53 -24.82
C CYS A 57 32.67 -14.86 -24.06
N GLY A 58 31.71 -15.26 -23.23
CA GLY A 58 31.73 -16.51 -22.47
C GLY A 58 32.67 -16.53 -21.26
N SER A 59 33.40 -15.44 -20.97
CA SER A 59 34.32 -15.37 -19.83
C SER A 59 33.54 -15.45 -18.53
N SER A 60 34.05 -16.29 -17.58
CA SER A 60 33.47 -16.44 -16.25
C SER A 60 34.35 -15.78 -15.19
N PHE A 61 33.74 -15.14 -14.20
CA PHE A 61 34.41 -14.48 -13.10
C PHE A 61 33.58 -14.60 -11.82
N VAL A 62 34.22 -14.56 -10.67
CA VAL A 62 33.58 -14.73 -9.34
C VAL A 62 33.14 -13.37 -8.80
N GLU A 63 33.89 -12.33 -9.10
CA GLU A 63 33.63 -10.98 -8.65
C GLU A 63 33.49 -10.05 -9.86
N ALA A 64 32.41 -9.31 -9.93
CA ALA A 64 32.17 -8.36 -11.01
C ALA A 64 32.68 -6.97 -10.60
N ASP A 65 33.70 -6.46 -11.28
CA ASP A 65 34.10 -5.05 -11.18
C ASP A 65 33.09 -4.19 -11.98
N VAL A 66 31.99 -3.83 -11.33
CA VAL A 66 30.94 -3.01 -11.93
C VAL A 66 31.19 -1.54 -11.60
N LYS A 67 31.35 -0.71 -12.64
CA LYS A 67 31.44 0.74 -12.54
C LYS A 67 30.27 1.39 -13.25
N VAL A 68 29.70 2.40 -12.63
CA VAL A 68 28.66 3.23 -13.22
C VAL A 68 29.27 4.54 -13.69
N SER A 69 29.12 4.86 -14.97
CA SER A 69 29.58 6.12 -15.55
C SER A 69 28.41 7.07 -15.74
N CYS A 70 28.55 8.31 -15.28
CA CYS A 70 27.58 9.35 -15.55
C CYS A 70 27.62 9.74 -17.03
N LEU A 71 26.49 9.62 -17.72
CA LEU A 71 26.41 9.94 -19.16
C LEU A 71 26.59 11.45 -19.45
N ASN A 72 26.41 12.30 -18.44
CA ASN A 72 26.52 13.76 -18.61
C ASN A 72 27.96 14.28 -18.39
N CYS A 73 28.65 13.80 -17.33
CA CYS A 73 29.97 14.32 -16.96
C CYS A 73 31.10 13.27 -17.02
N GLY A 74 30.79 12.00 -17.30
CA GLY A 74 31.75 10.91 -17.39
C GLY A 74 32.33 10.44 -16.03
N ALA A 75 31.90 11.00 -14.91
CA ALA A 75 32.31 10.55 -13.59
C ALA A 75 31.97 9.08 -13.38
N GLN A 76 32.90 8.33 -12.76
CA GLN A 76 32.71 6.91 -12.45
C GLN A 76 32.54 6.72 -10.96
N SER A 77 31.61 5.87 -10.55
CA SER A 77 31.31 5.51 -9.18
C SER A 77 31.01 4.02 -9.06
N LEU A 78 31.21 3.47 -7.88
CA LEU A 78 30.76 2.11 -7.59
C LEU A 78 29.24 2.07 -7.37
N PRO A 79 28.55 0.97 -7.70
CA PRO A 79 27.10 0.86 -7.49
C PRO A 79 26.63 1.18 -6.06
N GLY A 80 27.43 0.81 -5.03
CA GLY A 80 27.12 1.07 -3.63
C GLY A 80 27.23 2.52 -3.19
N GLU A 81 27.86 3.37 -4.01
CA GLU A 81 28.02 4.82 -3.74
C GLU A 81 26.87 5.65 -4.34
N LEU A 82 25.96 5.00 -5.07
CA LEU A 82 24.89 5.66 -5.79
C LEU A 82 23.59 5.65 -5.01
N THR A 83 22.88 6.78 -5.03
CA THR A 83 21.51 6.86 -4.56
C THR A 83 20.56 6.40 -5.67
N ILE A 84 19.77 5.39 -5.39
CA ILE A 84 18.78 4.87 -6.35
C ILE A 84 17.56 5.77 -6.31
N ASN A 85 17.30 6.47 -7.40
CA ASN A 85 16.05 7.19 -7.62
C ASN A 85 15.13 6.35 -8.53
N ASN A 86 13.96 6.00 -8.02
CA ASN A 86 12.97 5.28 -8.80
C ASN A 86 12.14 6.28 -9.63
N PHE A 87 12.16 6.12 -10.94
CA PHE A 87 11.27 6.83 -11.84
C PHE A 87 10.12 5.89 -12.21
N TYR A 88 8.89 6.33 -11.96
CA TYR A 88 7.70 5.56 -12.27
C TYR A 88 7.10 6.04 -13.60
N GLY A 89 6.96 5.12 -14.53
CA GLY A 89 6.13 5.33 -15.73
C GLY A 89 4.70 4.89 -15.43
N TYR A 90 3.75 5.75 -15.74
CA TYR A 90 2.33 5.44 -15.59
C TYR A 90 1.72 5.09 -16.94
N ARG A 91 0.94 4.03 -16.98
CA ARG A 91 0.10 3.68 -18.13
C ARG A 91 -1.35 3.71 -17.69
N LEU A 92 -2.22 4.22 -18.55
CA LEU A 92 -3.64 4.04 -18.38
C LEU A 92 -3.94 2.53 -18.47
N GLY A 93 -4.60 1.97 -17.45
CA GLY A 93 -5.19 0.65 -17.55
C GLY A 93 -6.51 0.72 -18.30
N GLU A 94 -7.14 -0.43 -18.57
CA GLU A 94 -8.41 -0.54 -19.31
C GLU A 94 -9.50 0.41 -18.79
N ARG A 95 -9.62 0.56 -17.47
CA ARG A 95 -10.55 1.50 -16.82
C ARG A 95 -10.21 2.97 -17.13
N GLY A 96 -8.93 3.30 -17.17
CA GLY A 96 -8.49 4.66 -17.51
C GLY A 96 -8.74 4.97 -18.97
N GLU A 97 -8.54 4.01 -19.86
CA GLU A 97 -8.86 4.14 -21.29
C GLU A 97 -10.37 4.30 -21.51
N GLU A 98 -11.18 3.56 -20.79
CA GLU A 98 -12.64 3.69 -20.83
C GLU A 98 -13.11 5.03 -20.29
N ALA A 99 -12.53 5.50 -19.18
CA ALA A 99 -12.81 6.83 -18.63
C ALA A 99 -12.47 7.97 -19.60
N VAL A 100 -11.35 7.86 -20.31
CA VAL A 100 -10.99 8.83 -21.35
C VAL A 100 -11.97 8.79 -22.51
N ARG A 101 -12.43 7.60 -22.91
CA ARG A 101 -13.37 7.44 -24.02
C ARG A 101 -14.78 7.91 -23.69
N THR A 102 -15.27 7.65 -22.48
CA THR A 102 -16.65 7.91 -22.05
C THR A 102 -16.79 9.24 -21.30
N GLY A 103 -15.69 9.82 -20.83
CA GLY A 103 -15.71 10.96 -19.92
C GLY A 103 -16.22 10.62 -18.52
N ILE A 104 -16.45 9.34 -18.23
CA ILE A 104 -16.96 8.84 -16.97
C ILE A 104 -15.89 7.98 -16.33
N ILE A 105 -15.39 8.38 -15.16
CA ILE A 105 -14.62 7.50 -14.30
C ILE A 105 -15.66 6.57 -13.67
N SER A 106 -15.81 5.36 -14.21
CA SER A 106 -16.60 4.32 -13.56
C SER A 106 -15.81 3.86 -12.34
N GLU A 107 -16.09 4.48 -11.19
CA GLU A 107 -15.75 3.85 -9.93
C GLU A 107 -16.65 2.61 -9.83
N ASP A 108 -16.04 1.44 -9.78
CA ASP A 108 -16.77 0.22 -9.43
C ASP A 108 -17.34 0.43 -8.03
N PHE A 109 -18.55 0.95 -8.00
CA PHE A 109 -19.36 1.01 -6.82
C PHE A 109 -19.85 -0.39 -6.50
N THR A 110 -18.94 -1.22 -6.03
CA THR A 110 -19.33 -2.51 -5.47
C THR A 110 -19.82 -2.27 -4.04
N LEU A 111 -21.06 -1.76 -3.91
CA LEU A 111 -21.78 -1.74 -2.64
C LEU A 111 -21.79 -3.11 -1.93
N PHE A 112 -21.45 -4.18 -2.65
CA PHE A 112 -21.49 -5.56 -2.19
C PHE A 112 -20.19 -6.35 -2.45
N GLY A 113 -19.12 -5.70 -2.92
CA GLY A 113 -17.88 -6.37 -3.33
C GLY A 113 -16.70 -6.23 -2.36
N GLY A 114 -16.95 -5.97 -1.09
CA GLY A 114 -15.93 -6.08 -0.03
C GLY A 114 -15.10 -4.83 0.27
N THR A 115 -15.34 -3.69 -0.39
CA THR A 115 -14.73 -2.43 0.01
C THR A 115 -15.79 -1.34 0.11
N ASN A 116 -16.04 -0.86 1.33
CA ASN A 116 -17.00 0.22 1.62
C ASN A 116 -16.39 1.61 1.33
N VAL A 117 -15.39 1.69 0.47
CA VAL A 117 -14.67 2.91 0.14
C VAL A 117 -15.17 3.45 -1.18
N VAL A 118 -15.57 4.70 -1.16
CA VAL A 118 -16.12 5.37 -2.32
C VAL A 118 -15.41 6.71 -2.54
N SER A 119 -15.55 7.29 -3.74
CA SER A 119 -15.11 8.65 -3.97
C SER A 119 -15.92 9.66 -3.16
N ILE A 120 -15.36 10.84 -2.95
CA ILE A 120 -16.05 11.93 -2.26
C ILE A 120 -17.35 12.33 -2.99
N GLN A 121 -17.37 12.25 -4.32
CA GLN A 121 -18.56 12.55 -5.13
C GLN A 121 -19.67 11.53 -4.86
N THR A 122 -19.32 10.25 -4.86
CA THR A 122 -20.23 9.15 -4.56
C THR A 122 -20.71 9.22 -3.12
N PHE A 123 -19.81 9.48 -2.17
CA PHE A 123 -20.14 9.70 -0.76
C PHE A 123 -21.18 10.82 -0.61
N CYS A 124 -20.97 11.97 -1.23
CA CYS A 124 -21.93 13.08 -1.25
C CYS A 124 -23.29 12.68 -1.87
N SER A 125 -23.27 11.87 -2.92
CA SER A 125 -24.50 11.37 -3.55
C SER A 125 -25.27 10.45 -2.60
N VAL A 126 -24.59 9.58 -1.86
CA VAL A 126 -25.18 8.71 -0.83
C VAL A 126 -25.73 9.54 0.33
N VAL A 127 -25.01 10.53 0.82
CA VAL A 127 -25.50 11.45 1.87
C VAL A 127 -26.79 12.13 1.42
N LYS A 128 -26.84 12.63 0.18
CA LYS A 128 -28.04 13.26 -0.40
C LYS A 128 -29.20 12.27 -0.47
N TRP A 129 -28.94 11.05 -0.93
CA TRP A 129 -29.96 10.00 -1.04
C TRP A 129 -30.49 9.62 0.35
N LEU A 130 -29.62 9.37 1.34
CA LEU A 130 -30.02 9.05 2.71
C LEU A 130 -30.80 10.19 3.37
N SER A 131 -30.43 11.44 3.10
CA SER A 131 -31.18 12.60 3.57
C SER A 131 -32.60 12.64 3.00
N SER A 132 -32.76 12.36 1.71
CA SER A 132 -34.06 12.27 1.06
C SER A 132 -34.89 11.05 1.57
N PHE A 133 -34.21 9.91 1.78
CA PHE A 133 -34.81 8.69 2.30
C PHE A 133 -35.36 8.91 3.73
N ARG A 134 -34.57 9.57 4.59
CA ARG A 134 -34.98 9.94 5.93
C ARG A 134 -36.18 10.87 5.94
N GLY A 135 -36.26 11.83 5.02
CA GLY A 135 -37.43 12.72 4.90
C GLY A 135 -38.73 11.97 4.67
N ARG A 136 -38.67 10.78 4.06
CA ARG A 136 -39.83 9.89 3.86
C ARG A 136 -40.00 8.88 5.00
N TYR A 137 -38.90 8.46 5.61
CA TYR A 137 -38.86 7.45 6.68
C TYR A 137 -38.08 8.02 7.87
N PRO A 138 -38.72 8.75 8.78
CA PRO A 138 -38.04 9.45 9.87
C PRO A 138 -37.22 8.56 10.80
N ASP A 139 -37.61 7.29 10.95
CA ASP A 139 -36.90 6.30 11.76
C ASP A 139 -35.60 5.79 11.11
N ALA A 140 -35.38 6.08 9.83
CA ALA A 140 -34.17 5.70 9.09
C ALA A 140 -33.08 6.76 9.22
N GLY A 141 -32.71 7.09 10.44
CA GLY A 141 -31.62 8.03 10.74
C GLY A 141 -30.26 7.49 10.35
N PHE A 142 -29.30 8.37 10.14
CA PHE A 142 -27.88 8.03 9.96
C PHE A 142 -27.01 9.09 10.61
N SER A 143 -25.79 8.70 10.94
CA SER A 143 -24.76 9.60 11.47
C SER A 143 -23.63 9.74 10.49
N LEU A 144 -22.95 10.88 10.52
CA LEU A 144 -21.69 11.13 9.86
C LEU A 144 -20.57 11.09 10.92
N LEU A 145 -19.49 10.40 10.64
CA LEU A 145 -18.33 10.40 11.51
C LEU A 145 -17.16 10.99 10.72
N ARG A 146 -16.53 12.01 11.28
CA ARG A 146 -15.29 12.61 10.80
C ARG A 146 -14.13 12.03 11.61
N VAL A 147 -13.06 11.62 10.92
CA VAL A 147 -11.78 11.23 11.53
C VAL A 147 -10.67 12.04 10.87
N LYS A 148 -10.03 12.91 11.63
CA LYS A 148 -8.99 13.81 11.18
C LYS A 148 -7.64 13.42 11.76
N LEU A 149 -6.62 13.39 10.93
CA LEU A 149 -5.23 13.26 11.36
C LEU A 149 -4.72 14.62 11.86
N ILE A 150 -4.11 14.62 13.03
CA ILE A 150 -3.53 15.82 13.65
C ILE A 150 -2.03 15.66 13.69
N GLY A 151 -1.29 16.74 13.42
CA GLY A 151 0.17 16.76 13.52
C GLY A 151 0.88 16.11 12.32
N LEU A 152 0.25 16.10 11.14
CA LEU A 152 0.83 15.51 9.93
C LEU A 152 2.16 16.13 9.55
N SER A 153 2.27 17.47 9.54
CA SER A 153 3.49 18.18 9.17
C SER A 153 4.62 17.89 10.13
N GLU A 154 4.35 17.93 11.44
CA GLU A 154 5.32 17.66 12.49
C GLU A 154 5.76 16.18 12.49
N ALA A 155 4.86 15.28 12.14
CA ALA A 155 5.20 13.86 11.98
C ALA A 155 6.04 13.63 10.72
N GLU A 156 5.72 14.28 9.60
CA GLU A 156 6.49 14.19 8.35
C GLU A 156 7.94 14.67 8.55
N ASP A 157 8.14 15.75 9.30
CA ASP A 157 9.47 16.28 9.61
C ASP A 157 10.32 15.29 10.44
N VAL A 158 9.68 14.46 11.27
CA VAL A 158 10.37 13.49 12.15
C VAL A 158 10.65 12.17 11.47
N ILE A 159 9.67 11.59 10.81
CA ILE A 159 9.76 10.23 10.25
C ILE A 159 9.91 10.19 8.72
N GLY A 160 9.74 11.32 8.06
CA GLY A 160 9.79 11.45 6.60
C GLY A 160 8.52 11.01 5.88
N ALA A 161 8.31 11.57 4.68
CA ALA A 161 7.09 11.37 3.89
C ALA A 161 6.80 9.91 3.51
N ALA A 162 7.83 9.09 3.34
CA ALA A 162 7.65 7.68 2.96
C ALA A 162 7.08 6.85 4.11
N GLU A 163 7.57 7.05 5.33
CA GLU A 163 7.10 6.32 6.51
C GLU A 163 5.72 6.82 6.94
N LEU A 164 5.48 8.13 6.87
CA LEU A 164 4.16 8.71 7.14
C LEU A 164 3.09 8.12 6.20
N ARG A 165 3.38 7.95 4.89
CA ARG A 165 2.44 7.30 3.96
C ARG A 165 2.12 5.86 4.35
N LYS A 166 3.09 5.08 4.84
CA LYS A 166 2.84 3.72 5.32
C LYS A 166 1.92 3.71 6.54
N LEU A 167 2.16 4.62 7.50
CA LEU A 167 1.31 4.75 8.68
C LEU A 167 -0.13 5.14 8.31
N ILE A 168 -0.32 6.06 7.37
CA ILE A 168 -1.66 6.44 6.89
C ILE A 168 -2.34 5.26 6.20
N ALA A 169 -1.63 4.47 5.39
CA ALA A 169 -2.18 3.28 4.74
C ALA A 169 -2.56 2.17 5.76
N GLU A 170 -1.76 2.01 6.81
CA GLU A 170 -2.08 1.09 7.91
C GLU A 170 -3.31 1.56 8.69
N LEU A 171 -3.41 2.87 8.97
CA LEU A 171 -4.57 3.47 9.60
C LEU A 171 -5.84 3.26 8.77
N ASP A 172 -5.78 3.52 7.47
CA ASP A 172 -6.90 3.29 6.54
C ASP A 172 -7.38 1.84 6.63
N THR A 173 -6.46 0.88 6.61
CA THR A 173 -6.77 -0.55 6.76
C THR A 173 -7.47 -0.85 8.09
N ARG A 174 -7.00 -0.25 9.18
CA ARG A 174 -7.58 -0.46 10.53
C ARG A 174 -8.94 0.21 10.70
N ILE A 175 -9.13 1.42 10.15
CA ILE A 175 -10.43 2.08 10.13
C ILE A 175 -11.44 1.19 9.41
N ARG A 176 -11.09 0.67 8.23
CA ARG A 176 -11.96 -0.24 7.47
C ARG A 176 -12.29 -1.52 8.21
N ALA A 177 -11.33 -2.12 8.91
CA ALA A 177 -11.57 -3.29 9.73
C ALA A 177 -12.47 -3.02 10.95
N SER A 178 -12.65 -1.76 11.34
CA SER A 178 -13.42 -1.35 12.52
C SER A 178 -14.85 -0.97 12.21
N VAL A 179 -15.22 -0.85 10.94
CA VAL A 179 -16.56 -0.47 10.47
C VAL A 179 -17.34 -1.68 9.95
N ARG A 180 -18.65 -1.54 9.84
CA ARG A 180 -19.54 -2.59 9.35
C ARG A 180 -19.55 -2.60 7.81
N GLU A 181 -19.97 -3.69 7.20
CA GLU A 181 -20.17 -3.78 5.75
C GLU A 181 -21.18 -2.76 5.20
N THR A 182 -22.11 -2.28 6.06
CA THR A 182 -23.11 -1.26 5.71
C THR A 182 -22.58 0.16 5.82
N ASP A 183 -21.45 0.37 6.47
CA ASP A 183 -20.87 1.69 6.65
C ASP A 183 -20.07 2.06 5.41
N ILE A 184 -20.13 3.31 4.99
CA ILE A 184 -19.46 3.79 3.78
C ILE A 184 -18.38 4.78 4.17
N THR A 185 -17.19 4.62 3.63
CA THR A 185 -16.03 5.46 3.95
C THR A 185 -15.52 6.20 2.73
N THR A 186 -14.97 7.38 2.95
CA THR A 186 -14.21 8.14 1.94
C THR A 186 -13.07 8.89 2.60
N LEU A 187 -12.06 9.22 1.82
CA LEU A 187 -10.97 10.12 2.20
C LEU A 187 -11.08 11.37 1.32
N ASP A 188 -11.11 12.55 1.95
CA ASP A 188 -11.11 13.79 1.19
C ASP A 188 -9.69 14.27 0.85
N GLU A 189 -9.59 15.35 0.07
CA GLU A 189 -8.31 15.91 -0.38
C GLU A 189 -7.47 16.48 0.78
N ASP A 190 -8.13 16.85 1.89
CA ASP A 190 -7.48 17.38 3.09
C ASP A 190 -6.99 16.26 4.04
N GLY A 191 -7.12 14.99 3.65
CA GLY A 191 -6.72 13.84 4.44
C GLY A 191 -7.68 13.51 5.59
N THR A 192 -8.93 13.98 5.53
CA THR A 192 -9.98 13.67 6.50
C THR A 192 -10.77 12.45 6.04
N PHE A 193 -10.90 11.47 6.90
CA PHE A 193 -11.79 10.33 6.67
C PHE A 193 -13.21 10.70 7.07
N TRP A 194 -14.16 10.42 6.18
CA TRP A 194 -15.57 10.56 6.43
C TRP A 194 -16.26 9.20 6.36
N LEU A 195 -17.15 8.94 7.31
CA LEU A 195 -17.90 7.70 7.36
C LEU A 195 -19.39 8.00 7.44
N ILE A 196 -20.19 7.29 6.66
CA ILE A 196 -21.64 7.23 6.79
C ILE A 196 -21.96 5.99 7.63
N LEU A 197 -22.70 6.19 8.71
CA LEU A 197 -23.11 5.14 9.63
C LEU A 197 -24.65 5.01 9.61
N PRO A 198 -25.22 4.15 8.74
CA PRO A 198 -26.66 3.95 8.63
C PRO A 198 -27.24 3.42 9.93
N ARG A 199 -28.41 3.92 10.33
CA ARG A 199 -29.13 3.51 11.56
C ARG A 199 -28.27 3.50 12.83
N THR A 200 -27.28 4.37 12.90
CA THR A 200 -26.42 4.51 14.07
C THR A 200 -26.79 5.79 14.82
N SER A 201 -27.07 5.67 16.10
CA SER A 201 -27.36 6.80 16.99
C SER A 201 -26.11 7.62 17.27
N LEU A 202 -26.27 8.83 17.81
CA LEU A 202 -25.14 9.66 18.22
C LEU A 202 -24.24 8.94 19.23
N ASP A 203 -24.81 8.22 20.19
CA ASP A 203 -24.06 7.48 21.20
C ASP A 203 -23.25 6.35 20.57
N GLY A 204 -23.86 5.60 19.65
CA GLY A 204 -23.17 4.53 18.90
C GLY A 204 -22.04 5.07 18.04
N GLY A 205 -22.25 6.18 17.36
CA GLY A 205 -21.23 6.85 16.56
C GLY A 205 -20.11 7.46 17.42
N THR A 206 -20.45 8.01 18.59
CA THR A 206 -19.47 8.52 19.57
C THR A 206 -18.61 7.39 20.16
N ALA A 207 -19.20 6.23 20.42
CA ALA A 207 -18.47 5.06 20.88
C ALA A 207 -17.47 4.58 19.81
N LEU A 208 -17.87 4.59 18.54
CA LEU A 208 -16.94 4.31 17.42
C LEU A 208 -15.84 5.37 17.34
N ALA A 209 -16.19 6.66 17.46
CA ALA A 209 -15.21 7.76 17.46
C ALA A 209 -14.11 7.54 18.50
N LYS A 210 -14.47 7.27 19.75
CA LYS A 210 -13.51 7.00 20.83
C LYS A 210 -12.61 5.81 20.52
N ARG A 211 -13.18 4.72 20.00
CA ARG A 211 -12.41 3.53 19.63
C ARG A 211 -11.40 3.83 18.52
N LEU A 212 -11.74 4.70 17.55
CA LEU A 212 -10.82 5.14 16.51
C LEU A 212 -9.74 6.07 17.07
N GLU A 213 -10.09 6.98 17.98
CA GLU A 213 -9.10 7.84 18.65
C GLU A 213 -8.08 7.04 19.48
N GLU A 214 -8.51 5.96 20.14
CA GLU A 214 -7.64 5.07 20.88
C GLU A 214 -6.59 4.40 19.98
N MET A 215 -6.87 4.25 18.66
CA MET A 215 -5.88 3.76 17.70
C MET A 215 -4.70 4.71 17.51
N SER A 216 -4.83 5.98 17.89
CA SER A 216 -3.73 6.95 17.85
C SER A 216 -2.52 6.53 18.71
N SER A 217 -2.76 5.75 19.76
CA SER A 217 -1.70 5.19 20.61
C SER A 217 -0.72 4.30 19.84
N LEU A 218 -1.15 3.71 18.71
CA LEU A 218 -0.34 2.86 17.85
C LEU A 218 0.74 3.66 17.08
N PHE A 219 0.54 4.97 16.93
CA PHE A 219 1.49 5.86 16.25
C PHE A 219 2.48 6.51 17.21
N GLY A 220 2.22 6.44 18.53
CA GLY A 220 2.90 7.23 19.55
C GLY A 220 4.41 7.04 19.60
N GLU A 221 4.90 5.80 19.45
CA GLU A 221 6.34 5.51 19.48
C GLU A 221 7.01 5.85 18.14
N GLN A 222 6.38 5.53 17.02
CA GLN A 222 6.96 5.71 15.68
C GLN A 222 6.98 7.19 15.26
N ALA A 223 5.93 7.92 15.56
CA ALA A 223 5.80 9.34 15.20
C ALA A 223 6.17 10.29 16.36
N ALA A 224 6.92 9.82 17.36
CA ALA A 224 7.34 10.58 18.55
C ALA A 224 6.18 11.31 19.26
N GLY A 225 4.98 10.72 19.27
CA GLY A 225 3.78 11.28 19.89
C GLY A 225 3.19 12.51 19.20
N LYS A 226 3.67 12.86 18.00
CA LYS A 226 3.22 14.05 17.26
C LYS A 226 2.02 13.80 16.36
N LEU A 227 1.78 12.54 15.94
CA LEU A 227 0.64 12.16 15.14
C LEU A 227 -0.53 11.74 16.06
N GLY A 228 -1.69 12.33 15.87
CA GLY A 228 -2.91 12.03 16.61
C GLY A 228 -4.11 11.85 15.70
N LEU A 229 -5.20 11.31 16.28
CA LEU A 229 -6.50 11.22 15.64
C LEU A 229 -7.52 12.03 16.45
N SER A 230 -8.36 12.76 15.73
CA SER A 230 -9.57 13.39 16.29
C SER A 230 -10.78 12.85 15.55
N ALA A 231 -11.71 12.25 16.25
CA ALA A 231 -12.91 11.69 15.68
C ALA A 231 -14.16 12.32 16.30
N LYS A 232 -15.09 12.77 15.46
CA LYS A 232 -16.34 13.42 15.92
C LYS A 232 -17.53 12.90 15.13
N CYS A 233 -18.56 12.50 15.87
CA CYS A 233 -19.80 11.99 15.29
C CYS A 233 -20.86 13.11 15.25
N PHE A 234 -21.57 13.18 14.13
CA PHE A 234 -22.64 14.14 13.87
C PHE A 234 -23.91 13.40 13.48
N MET A 235 -24.99 13.66 14.20
CA MET A 235 -26.31 13.19 13.81
C MET A 235 -26.86 14.08 12.70
N VAL A 236 -27.25 13.50 11.58
CA VAL A 236 -27.86 14.28 10.49
C VAL A 236 -29.32 14.55 10.81
N SER A 237 -29.64 15.78 11.20
CA SER A 237 -31.00 16.27 11.42
C SER A 237 -31.66 16.77 10.14
N ASP A 238 -32.97 16.97 10.15
CA ASP A 238 -33.72 17.47 8.97
C ASP A 238 -33.25 18.85 8.50
N ALA A 239 -32.80 19.69 9.44
CA ALA A 239 -32.23 21.00 9.11
C ALA A 239 -30.88 20.86 8.37
N VAL A 240 -30.08 19.90 8.79
CA VAL A 240 -28.76 19.58 8.20
C VAL A 240 -28.92 18.87 6.85
N ALA A 241 -29.95 18.06 6.70
CA ALA A 241 -30.25 17.34 5.46
C ALA A 241 -30.61 18.24 4.27
N LYS A 242 -30.96 19.52 4.50
CA LYS A 242 -31.27 20.52 3.45
C LYS A 242 -30.03 21.20 2.88
N VAL A 243 -28.88 21.06 3.53
CA VAL A 243 -27.63 21.66 3.06
C VAL A 243 -27.01 20.74 2.00
N PRO A 244 -26.46 21.30 0.89
CA PRO A 244 -25.72 20.49 -0.09
C PRO A 244 -24.61 19.69 0.60
N PRO A 245 -24.44 18.38 0.32
CA PRO A 245 -23.49 17.52 1.03
C PRO A 245 -22.05 18.05 1.08
N GLN A 246 -21.56 18.65 -0.01
CA GLN A 246 -20.22 19.24 -0.05
C GLN A 246 -20.06 20.41 0.94
N GLU A 247 -21.08 21.28 1.03
CA GLU A 247 -21.09 22.39 1.98
C GLU A 247 -21.25 21.89 3.41
N LEU A 248 -22.05 20.82 3.60
CA LEU A 248 -22.22 20.17 4.89
C LEU A 248 -20.88 19.63 5.40
N LEU A 249 -20.16 18.86 4.60
CA LEU A 249 -18.86 18.30 5.00
C LEU A 249 -17.85 19.40 5.32
N LYS A 250 -17.79 20.47 4.49
CA LYS A 250 -16.93 21.64 4.74
C LYS A 250 -17.28 22.35 6.05
N LYS A 251 -18.57 22.43 6.40
CA LYS A 251 -19.02 23.02 7.66
C LYS A 251 -18.61 22.14 8.83
N LEU A 252 -18.90 20.83 8.76
CA LEU A 252 -18.57 19.88 9.80
C LEU A 252 -17.06 19.67 9.97
N ALA A 253 -16.26 19.88 8.92
CA ALA A 253 -14.79 19.84 9.00
C ALA A 253 -14.20 20.94 9.89
N LYS A 254 -14.94 22.06 10.09
CA LYS A 254 -14.52 23.23 10.90
C LYS A 254 -15.07 23.21 12.32
N GLU A 255 -15.97 22.28 12.63
CA GLU A 255 -16.51 22.14 13.99
C GLU A 255 -15.53 21.31 14.83
N ASP A 256 -14.81 21.94 15.74
CA ASP A 256 -13.93 21.29 16.72
C ASP A 256 -14.73 20.59 17.84
#